data_faa634036bc824e2070c434c8c09b006
#
_entry.id   faa634036bc824e2070c434c8c09b006
#
_cell.length_a   1.000
_cell.length_b   1.000
_cell.length_c   1.000
_cell.angle_alpha   90.00
_cell.angle_beta   90.00
_cell.angle_gamma   90.00
#
_symmetry.space_group_name_H-M   'P 1'
#
loop_
_entity.id
_entity.type
_entity.pdbx_description
1 polymer ?
#
loop_
_entity_poly.entity_id
_entity_poly.type
_entity_poly.pdbx_seq_one_letter_code
_entity_poly.pdbx_strand_id
1 'polypeptide(L)'
;MTYEEAIYYLEHASVFGIQLGLGRIQELLKRLGNPQTKYKTIHVTGTNGKGSVTAMIASALCEGGIPTGRYTSPHLEEYTERINVNGQDIARQDFADAVEAVSQVVEAMADDGIERPTEFEMITAAAFWHFAKAGVEYAVIEVGLGGLLDSTNVIIPEVSVITNVAMDHMKYCGDTIEKIAVQKAGIIKEGVPVVTTAQSPALEVIARTAYQKHSKLYALDHSFDVVGNAGPEDPAAGQMVTVRETYGFAITTTIPLMGKHQRTNCAA
;
A
#
# COMPACT_ATOMS: atom_id res chain seq x y z
N MET A 1 -26.79 -1.19 4.53
CA MET A 1 -26.54 -0.67 5.91
C MET A 1 -26.22 0.81 5.88
N THR A 2 -26.35 1.53 7.02
CA THR A 2 -25.86 2.91 7.16
C THR A 2 -24.35 2.93 7.38
N TYR A 3 -23.71 4.10 7.28
CA TYR A 3 -22.28 4.26 7.55
C TYR A 3 -21.92 3.88 9.00
N GLU A 4 -22.73 4.29 9.96
CA GLU A 4 -22.55 3.99 11.38
C GLU A 4 -22.69 2.50 11.66
N GLU A 5 -23.62 1.81 11.01
CA GLU A 5 -23.76 0.35 11.10
C GLU A 5 -22.56 -0.38 10.49
N ALA A 6 -21.99 0.15 9.39
CA ALA A 6 -20.78 -0.40 8.77
C ALA A 6 -19.56 -0.30 9.69
N ILE A 7 -19.36 0.87 10.33
CA ILE A 7 -18.30 1.06 11.32
C ILE A 7 -18.50 0.11 12.50
N TYR A 8 -19.71 0.07 13.05
CA TYR A 8 -20.03 -0.82 14.16
C TYR A 8 -19.72 -2.28 13.83
N TYR A 9 -20.06 -2.74 12.61
CA TYR A 9 -19.77 -4.09 12.16
C TYR A 9 -18.25 -4.36 12.12
N LEU A 10 -17.45 -3.44 11.55
CA LEU A 10 -16.00 -3.57 11.46
C LEU A 10 -15.33 -3.58 12.84
N GLU A 11 -15.70 -2.69 13.73
CA GLU A 11 -15.13 -2.57 15.08
C GLU A 11 -15.41 -3.80 15.94
N HIS A 12 -16.58 -4.44 15.77
CA HIS A 12 -16.92 -5.66 16.52
C HIS A 12 -16.22 -6.91 15.99
N ALA A 13 -15.72 -6.90 14.76
CA ALA A 13 -14.84 -7.94 14.25
C ALA A 13 -13.40 -7.79 14.77
N SER A 14 -13.01 -6.61 15.26
CA SER A 14 -11.67 -6.33 15.80
C SER A 14 -11.34 -7.07 17.12
N VAL A 15 -12.31 -7.75 17.72
CA VAL A 15 -12.13 -8.58 18.94
C VAL A 15 -11.00 -9.61 18.80
N PHE A 16 -10.67 -9.99 17.58
CA PHE A 16 -9.63 -11.00 17.31
C PHE A 16 -8.20 -10.42 17.20
N GLY A 17 -8.03 -9.10 17.21
CA GLY A 17 -6.72 -8.45 17.13
C GLY A 17 -5.97 -8.71 15.82
N ILE A 18 -4.63 -8.56 15.85
CA ILE A 18 -3.78 -8.80 14.69
C ILE A 18 -3.56 -10.30 14.53
N GLN A 19 -4.09 -10.87 13.46
CA GLN A 19 -3.89 -12.26 13.07
C GLN A 19 -3.25 -12.31 11.68
N LEU A 20 -1.97 -12.69 11.63
CA LEU A 20 -1.22 -12.80 10.38
C LEU A 20 -1.62 -14.06 9.62
N GLY A 21 -1.72 -13.93 8.30
CA GLY A 21 -2.04 -15.03 7.40
C GLY A 21 -2.90 -14.57 6.23
N LEU A 22 -2.84 -15.28 5.10
CA LEU A 22 -3.55 -14.88 3.89
C LEU A 22 -4.79 -15.73 3.60
N GLY A 23 -4.98 -16.84 4.30
CA GLY A 23 -6.06 -17.81 3.99
C GLY A 23 -7.46 -17.20 4.09
N ARG A 24 -7.76 -16.44 5.16
CA ARG A 24 -9.08 -15.82 5.37
C ARG A 24 -9.40 -14.77 4.31
N ILE A 25 -8.46 -13.84 4.04
CA ILE A 25 -8.66 -12.80 3.03
C ILE A 25 -8.75 -13.39 1.61
N GLN A 26 -8.00 -14.44 1.31
CA GLN A 26 -8.06 -15.12 0.01
C GLN A 26 -9.43 -15.80 -0.21
N GLU A 27 -9.97 -16.48 0.80
CA GLU A 27 -11.30 -17.08 0.69
C GLU A 27 -12.40 -16.01 0.59
N LEU A 28 -12.29 -14.92 1.38
CA LEU A 28 -13.20 -13.78 1.31
C LEU A 28 -13.22 -13.16 -0.09
N LEU A 29 -12.05 -12.86 -0.65
CA LEU A 29 -11.93 -12.27 -1.99
C LEU A 29 -12.41 -13.21 -3.09
N LYS A 30 -12.13 -14.50 -2.98
CA LYS A 30 -12.62 -15.52 -3.91
C LYS A 30 -14.15 -15.51 -3.96
N ARG A 31 -14.83 -15.46 -2.82
CA ARG A 31 -16.30 -15.39 -2.75
C ARG A 31 -16.86 -14.06 -3.25
N LEU A 32 -16.09 -12.98 -3.15
CA LEU A 32 -16.39 -11.67 -3.75
C LEU A 32 -16.09 -11.62 -5.26
N GLY A 33 -15.64 -12.71 -5.89
CA GLY A 33 -15.31 -12.77 -7.32
C GLY A 33 -13.94 -12.18 -7.68
N ASN A 34 -12.98 -12.20 -6.74
CA ASN A 34 -11.61 -11.71 -6.88
C ASN A 34 -11.52 -10.26 -7.41
N PRO A 35 -12.15 -9.28 -6.74
CA PRO A 35 -12.19 -7.90 -7.23
C PRO A 35 -10.80 -7.29 -7.44
N GLN A 36 -9.79 -7.68 -6.63
CA GLN A 36 -8.41 -7.22 -6.72
C GLN A 36 -7.70 -7.55 -8.04
N THR A 37 -8.29 -8.41 -8.87
CA THR A 37 -7.74 -8.79 -10.18
C THR A 37 -8.35 -8.02 -11.34
N LYS A 38 -9.25 -7.07 -11.09
CA LYS A 38 -9.99 -6.33 -12.13
C LYS A 38 -9.27 -5.08 -12.62
N TYR A 39 -8.21 -4.66 -11.97
CA TYR A 39 -7.41 -3.48 -12.25
C TYR A 39 -5.93 -3.77 -11.93
N LYS A 40 -5.04 -2.91 -12.41
CA LYS A 40 -3.61 -2.98 -12.12
C LYS A 40 -3.33 -2.43 -10.73
N THR A 41 -2.27 -2.91 -10.09
CA THR A 41 -1.92 -2.47 -8.74
C THR A 41 -0.46 -2.05 -8.63
N ILE A 42 -0.17 -1.12 -7.71
CA ILE A 42 1.16 -0.78 -7.23
C ILE A 42 1.15 -1.04 -5.73
N HIS A 43 2.12 -1.80 -5.22
CA HIS A 43 2.14 -2.25 -3.84
C HIS A 43 3.26 -1.57 -3.06
N VAL A 44 2.93 -0.85 -1.99
CA VAL A 44 3.87 0.00 -1.26
C VAL A 44 4.01 -0.48 0.18
N THR A 45 5.24 -0.83 0.59
CA THR A 45 5.60 -1.12 1.99
C THR A 45 6.79 -0.29 2.45
N GLY A 46 7.09 -0.35 3.73
CA GLY A 46 8.23 0.30 4.39
C GLY A 46 7.96 0.53 5.87
N THR A 47 8.94 1.01 6.60
CA THR A 47 8.71 1.45 7.97
C THR A 47 8.06 2.82 7.97
N ASN A 48 8.69 3.81 7.35
CA ASN A 48 8.18 5.17 7.23
C ASN A 48 7.98 5.54 5.75
N GLY A 49 7.11 6.51 5.48
CA GLY A 49 6.90 7.07 4.14
C GLY A 49 5.94 6.31 3.24
N LYS A 50 5.40 5.16 3.67
CA LYS A 50 4.42 4.39 2.89
C LYS A 50 3.28 5.27 2.37
N GLY A 51 2.53 5.91 3.26
CA GLY A 51 1.39 6.76 2.90
C GLY A 51 1.78 7.94 2.00
N SER A 52 2.95 8.58 2.25
CA SER A 52 3.45 9.66 1.39
C SER A 52 3.75 9.17 -0.03
N VAL A 53 4.43 8.04 -0.17
CA VAL A 53 4.74 7.44 -1.47
C VAL A 53 3.46 7.00 -2.18
N THR A 54 2.55 6.34 -1.46
CA THR A 54 1.24 5.92 -1.99
C THR A 54 0.44 7.13 -2.51
N ALA A 55 0.43 8.23 -1.76
CA ALA A 55 -0.25 9.46 -2.16
C ALA A 55 0.41 10.12 -3.38
N MET A 56 1.75 10.19 -3.43
CA MET A 56 2.48 10.79 -4.56
C MET A 56 2.27 9.98 -5.85
N ILE A 57 2.33 8.64 -5.80
CA ILE A 57 2.09 7.79 -6.96
C ILE A 57 0.62 7.94 -7.44
N ALA A 58 -0.34 7.89 -6.52
CA ALA A 58 -1.76 8.04 -6.86
C ALA A 58 -2.03 9.42 -7.48
N SER A 59 -1.45 10.49 -6.92
CA SER A 59 -1.57 11.84 -7.48
C SER A 59 -0.99 11.94 -8.89
N ALA A 60 0.20 11.37 -9.14
CA ALA A 60 0.82 11.38 -10.45
C ALA A 60 -0.01 10.63 -11.50
N LEU A 61 -0.61 9.48 -11.15
CA LEU A 61 -1.50 8.75 -12.03
C LEU A 61 -2.79 9.54 -12.34
N CYS A 62 -3.40 10.15 -11.31
CA CYS A 62 -4.59 10.99 -11.47
C CYS A 62 -4.32 12.21 -12.37
N GLU A 63 -3.19 12.91 -12.19
CA GLU A 63 -2.79 14.04 -13.03
C GLU A 63 -2.50 13.59 -14.47
N GLY A 64 -2.07 12.34 -14.66
CA GLY A 64 -1.95 11.70 -15.97
C GLY A 64 -3.29 11.30 -16.60
N GLY A 65 -4.43 11.59 -15.94
CA GLY A 65 -5.76 11.25 -16.42
C GLY A 65 -6.13 9.76 -16.27
N ILE A 66 -5.40 9.02 -15.46
CA ILE A 66 -5.63 7.58 -15.22
C ILE A 66 -6.57 7.41 -14.03
N PRO A 67 -7.74 6.76 -14.19
CA PRO A 67 -8.64 6.44 -13.08
C PRO A 67 -7.93 5.62 -12.01
N THR A 68 -7.74 6.20 -10.83
CA THR A 68 -6.84 5.65 -9.81
C THR A 68 -7.51 5.51 -8.46
N GLY A 69 -7.40 4.32 -7.87
CA GLY A 69 -7.69 4.04 -6.47
C GLY A 69 -6.45 4.22 -5.59
N ARG A 70 -6.66 4.64 -4.34
CA ARG A 70 -5.64 4.68 -3.30
C ARG A 70 -6.18 4.02 -2.03
N TYR A 71 -5.43 3.06 -1.50
CA TYR A 71 -5.71 2.44 -0.20
C TYR A 71 -4.59 2.75 0.77
N THR A 72 -4.93 3.32 1.93
CA THR A 72 -3.98 3.74 2.98
C THR A 72 -4.46 3.31 4.36
N SER A 73 -3.54 3.16 5.32
CA SER A 73 -3.85 2.83 6.72
C SER A 73 -2.75 3.32 7.68
N PRO A 74 -3.15 3.69 8.93
CA PRO A 74 -4.51 3.88 9.42
C PRO A 74 -5.13 5.18 8.87
N HIS A 75 -6.40 5.45 9.21
CA HIS A 75 -7.03 6.75 9.05
C HIS A 75 -6.67 7.69 10.21
N LEU A 76 -6.89 8.98 10.03
CA LEU A 76 -6.69 9.99 11.08
C LEU A 76 -7.99 10.29 11.84
N GLU A 77 -9.10 10.47 11.13
CA GLU A 77 -10.41 10.82 11.69
C GLU A 77 -11.49 9.80 11.29
N GLU A 78 -11.61 9.46 10.01
CA GLU A 78 -12.68 8.62 9.49
C GLU A 78 -12.19 7.45 8.63
N TYR A 79 -12.92 6.34 8.68
CA TYR A 79 -12.64 5.16 7.86
C TYR A 79 -12.63 5.44 6.36
N THR A 80 -13.41 6.42 5.90
CA THR A 80 -13.46 6.84 4.48
C THR A 80 -12.14 7.31 3.93
N GLU A 81 -11.24 7.88 4.75
CA GLU A 81 -9.90 8.31 4.35
C GLU A 81 -9.03 7.17 3.79
N ARG A 82 -9.33 5.91 4.21
CA ARG A 82 -8.55 4.73 3.78
C ARG A 82 -8.77 4.38 2.33
N ILE A 83 -9.89 4.78 1.72
CA ILE A 83 -10.29 4.41 0.36
C ILE A 83 -10.55 5.68 -0.43
N ASN A 84 -9.71 5.95 -1.42
CA ASN A 84 -9.79 7.16 -2.23
C ASN A 84 -9.84 6.78 -3.72
N VAL A 85 -10.67 7.46 -4.49
CA VAL A 85 -10.76 7.31 -5.95
C VAL A 85 -10.59 8.67 -6.60
N ASN A 86 -9.62 8.81 -7.48
CA ASN A 86 -9.32 10.05 -8.22
C ASN A 86 -9.15 11.28 -7.31
N GLY A 87 -8.47 11.11 -6.16
CA GLY A 87 -8.20 12.19 -5.22
C GLY A 87 -9.34 12.50 -4.25
N GLN A 88 -10.46 11.79 -4.32
CA GLN A 88 -11.61 11.95 -3.42
C GLN A 88 -11.80 10.72 -2.54
N ASP A 89 -11.98 10.94 -1.25
CA ASP A 89 -12.29 9.86 -0.33
C ASP A 89 -13.67 9.27 -0.64
N ILE A 90 -13.82 7.97 -0.40
CA ILE A 90 -15.07 7.25 -0.66
C ILE A 90 -16.23 7.91 0.07
N ALA A 91 -17.37 8.07 -0.60
CA ALA A 91 -18.57 8.57 0.05
C ALA A 91 -19.03 7.60 1.16
N ARG A 92 -19.57 8.13 2.26
CA ARG A 92 -20.03 7.31 3.40
C ARG A 92 -21.01 6.21 2.98
N GLN A 93 -21.91 6.48 2.02
CA GLN A 93 -22.84 5.47 1.52
C GLN A 93 -22.13 4.38 0.70
N ASP A 94 -21.18 4.75 -0.18
CA ASP A 94 -20.41 3.76 -0.95
C ASP A 94 -19.51 2.91 -0.05
N PHE A 95 -18.99 3.48 1.04
CA PHE A 95 -18.27 2.73 2.08
C PHE A 95 -19.20 1.72 2.76
N ALA A 96 -20.40 2.16 3.17
CA ALA A 96 -21.40 1.28 3.76
C ALA A 96 -21.80 0.15 2.81
N ASP A 97 -22.02 0.45 1.53
CA ASP A 97 -22.33 -0.56 0.51
C ASP A 97 -21.20 -1.58 0.34
N ALA A 98 -19.93 -1.12 0.36
CA ALA A 98 -18.76 -1.99 0.25
C ALA A 98 -18.63 -2.91 1.48
N VAL A 99 -18.82 -2.38 2.67
CA VAL A 99 -18.81 -3.17 3.92
C VAL A 99 -19.98 -4.14 3.96
N GLU A 100 -21.16 -3.74 3.50
CA GLU A 100 -22.33 -4.63 3.41
C GLU A 100 -22.08 -5.81 2.47
N ALA A 101 -21.49 -5.57 1.29
CA ALA A 101 -21.12 -6.64 0.37
C ALA A 101 -20.13 -7.64 1.01
N VAL A 102 -19.15 -7.12 1.75
CA VAL A 102 -18.18 -7.94 2.50
C VAL A 102 -18.86 -8.70 3.63
N SER A 103 -19.72 -8.06 4.43
CA SER A 103 -20.37 -8.67 5.59
C SER A 103 -21.22 -9.87 5.20
N GLN A 104 -21.96 -9.79 4.09
CA GLN A 104 -22.75 -10.92 3.59
C GLN A 104 -21.89 -12.15 3.29
N VAL A 105 -20.70 -11.95 2.74
CA VAL A 105 -19.77 -13.05 2.46
C VAL A 105 -19.14 -13.57 3.75
N VAL A 106 -18.82 -12.70 4.71
CA VAL A 106 -18.27 -13.09 6.02
C VAL A 106 -19.25 -13.95 6.79
N GLU A 107 -20.54 -13.63 6.79
CA GLU A 107 -21.56 -14.46 7.43
C GLU A 107 -21.67 -15.85 6.75
N ALA A 108 -21.67 -15.89 5.41
CA ALA A 108 -21.66 -17.15 4.68
C ALA A 108 -20.39 -17.99 4.94
N MET A 109 -19.23 -17.35 5.15
CA MET A 109 -18.01 -18.05 5.57
C MET A 109 -18.17 -18.66 6.96
N ALA A 110 -18.77 -17.92 7.89
CA ALA A 110 -19.02 -18.40 9.25
C ALA A 110 -20.02 -19.58 9.27
N ASP A 111 -21.06 -19.53 8.47
CA ASP A 111 -22.04 -20.63 8.32
C ASP A 111 -21.37 -21.91 7.78
N ASP A 112 -20.38 -21.76 6.92
CA ASP A 112 -19.55 -22.87 6.41
C ASP A 112 -18.45 -23.33 7.41
N GLY A 113 -18.39 -22.76 8.62
CA GLY A 113 -17.40 -23.08 9.63
C GLY A 113 -15.99 -22.54 9.38
N ILE A 114 -15.87 -21.54 8.49
CA ILE A 114 -14.61 -20.86 8.20
C ILE A 114 -14.42 -19.73 9.20
N GLU A 115 -13.17 -19.57 9.68
CA GLU A 115 -12.82 -18.51 10.61
C GLU A 115 -13.13 -17.11 10.03
N ARG A 116 -13.77 -16.27 10.86
CA ARG A 116 -14.12 -14.90 10.46
C ARG A 116 -12.87 -14.08 10.17
N PRO A 117 -12.86 -13.30 9.07
CA PRO A 117 -11.80 -12.33 8.79
C PRO A 117 -11.69 -11.26 9.88
N THR A 118 -10.49 -10.72 10.05
CA THR A 118 -10.24 -9.57 10.93
C THR A 118 -10.80 -8.28 10.32
N GLU A 119 -10.93 -7.21 11.14
CA GLU A 119 -11.30 -5.87 10.66
C GLU A 119 -10.45 -5.44 9.47
N PHE A 120 -9.12 -5.58 9.57
CA PHE A 120 -8.21 -5.16 8.50
C PHE A 120 -8.38 -5.99 7.21
N GLU A 121 -8.66 -7.29 7.32
CA GLU A 121 -8.99 -8.12 6.16
C GLU A 121 -10.29 -7.70 5.50
N MET A 122 -11.32 -7.36 6.30
CA MET A 122 -12.61 -6.92 5.78
C MET A 122 -12.54 -5.55 5.10
N ILE A 123 -11.87 -4.57 5.70
CA ILE A 123 -11.74 -3.25 5.09
C ILE A 123 -10.85 -3.29 3.84
N THR A 124 -9.82 -4.15 3.82
CA THR A 124 -9.00 -4.40 2.62
C THR A 124 -9.86 -4.98 1.50
N ALA A 125 -10.71 -5.96 1.80
CA ALA A 125 -11.63 -6.54 0.82
C ALA A 125 -12.67 -5.54 0.33
N ALA A 126 -13.21 -4.69 1.22
CA ALA A 126 -14.13 -3.62 0.87
C ALA A 126 -13.49 -2.59 -0.08
N ALA A 127 -12.22 -2.22 0.17
CA ALA A 127 -11.47 -1.35 -0.72
C ALA A 127 -11.30 -1.97 -2.12
N PHE A 128 -10.89 -3.22 -2.18
CA PHE A 128 -10.73 -3.92 -3.46
C PHE A 128 -12.06 -4.05 -4.23
N TRP A 129 -13.15 -4.35 -3.52
CA TRP A 129 -14.48 -4.41 -4.12
C TRP A 129 -14.93 -3.05 -4.65
N HIS A 130 -14.71 -1.97 -3.86
CA HIS A 130 -15.08 -0.62 -4.29
C HIS A 130 -14.28 -0.17 -5.51
N PHE A 131 -12.98 -0.41 -5.57
CA PHE A 131 -12.15 -0.07 -6.73
C PHE A 131 -12.62 -0.77 -8.01
N ALA A 132 -12.99 -2.06 -7.90
CA ALA A 132 -13.56 -2.78 -9.03
C ALA A 132 -14.93 -2.20 -9.48
N LYS A 133 -15.80 -1.82 -8.51
CA LYS A 133 -17.11 -1.17 -8.77
C LYS A 133 -16.93 0.20 -9.41
N ALA A 134 -15.95 0.99 -8.93
CA ALA A 134 -15.64 2.32 -9.45
C ALA A 134 -14.94 2.30 -10.81
N GLY A 135 -14.48 1.14 -11.27
CA GLY A 135 -13.82 0.99 -12.57
C GLY A 135 -12.47 1.68 -12.65
N VAL A 136 -11.69 1.69 -11.57
CA VAL A 136 -10.33 2.22 -11.60
C VAL A 136 -9.44 1.40 -12.54
N GLU A 137 -8.48 2.05 -13.19
CA GLU A 137 -7.49 1.38 -14.03
C GLU A 137 -6.28 0.93 -13.19
N TYR A 138 -5.87 1.76 -12.22
CA TYR A 138 -4.81 1.45 -11.27
C TYR A 138 -5.30 1.63 -9.84
N ALA A 139 -4.73 0.84 -8.92
CA ALA A 139 -4.86 1.07 -7.49
C ALA A 139 -3.49 1.03 -6.81
N VAL A 140 -3.17 2.07 -6.03
CA VAL A 140 -1.96 2.15 -5.23
C VAL A 140 -2.31 1.69 -3.82
N ILE A 141 -1.70 0.59 -3.40
CA ILE A 141 -2.07 -0.15 -2.19
C ILE A 141 -0.95 -0.06 -1.16
N GLU A 142 -1.24 0.58 -0.04
CA GLU A 142 -0.35 0.62 1.12
C GLU A 142 -0.49 -0.65 1.97
N VAL A 143 0.64 -1.25 2.33
CA VAL A 143 0.71 -2.37 3.29
C VAL A 143 0.43 -1.87 4.71
N GLY A 144 -0.45 -2.56 5.43
CA GLY A 144 -0.73 -2.23 6.82
C GLY A 144 0.42 -2.59 7.76
N LEU A 145 0.88 -3.84 7.70
CA LEU A 145 1.92 -4.34 8.61
C LEU A 145 2.89 -5.31 7.93
N GLY A 146 4.18 -4.99 7.98
CA GLY A 146 5.23 -5.87 7.43
C GLY A 146 5.19 -5.97 5.92
N GLY A 147 4.54 -6.98 5.38
CA GLY A 147 4.38 -7.21 3.95
C GLY A 147 4.02 -8.67 3.63
N LEU A 148 4.88 -9.62 3.97
CA LEU A 148 4.75 -11.03 3.58
C LEU A 148 3.37 -11.64 3.91
N LEU A 149 2.85 -11.39 5.10
CA LEU A 149 1.58 -11.93 5.60
C LEU A 149 0.51 -10.83 5.79
N ASP A 150 0.74 -9.67 5.22
CA ASP A 150 -0.24 -8.58 5.23
C ASP A 150 -1.43 -8.90 4.33
N SER A 151 -2.62 -8.50 4.74
CA SER A 151 -3.86 -8.78 4.01
C SER A 151 -3.85 -8.20 2.58
N THR A 152 -3.06 -7.16 2.34
CA THR A 152 -2.90 -6.57 1.01
C THR A 152 -2.05 -7.43 0.08
N ASN A 153 -1.25 -8.39 0.61
CA ASN A 153 -0.29 -9.17 -0.18
C ASN A 153 -0.93 -10.31 -1.02
N VAL A 154 -2.20 -10.19 -1.31
CA VAL A 154 -3.00 -11.06 -2.19
C VAL A 154 -3.05 -10.56 -3.64
N ILE A 155 -2.39 -9.46 -3.93
CA ILE A 155 -2.28 -8.85 -5.26
C ILE A 155 -0.99 -9.26 -5.97
N ILE A 156 -0.99 -9.15 -7.31
CA ILE A 156 0.22 -9.21 -8.16
C ILE A 156 0.37 -7.83 -8.78
N PRO A 157 1.26 -6.98 -8.24
CA PRO A 157 1.36 -5.59 -8.69
C PRO A 157 2.19 -5.46 -9.96
N GLU A 158 2.05 -4.33 -10.68
CA GLU A 158 2.94 -3.94 -11.77
C GLU A 158 4.33 -3.51 -11.24
N VAL A 159 4.36 -2.95 -10.03
CA VAL A 159 5.58 -2.54 -9.33
C VAL A 159 5.40 -2.73 -7.82
N SER A 160 6.43 -3.28 -7.17
CA SER A 160 6.55 -3.30 -5.70
C SER A 160 7.46 -2.18 -5.24
N VAL A 161 7.03 -1.40 -4.23
CA VAL A 161 7.83 -0.29 -3.68
C VAL A 161 8.13 -0.58 -2.20
N ILE A 162 9.41 -0.53 -1.83
CA ILE A 162 9.87 -0.67 -0.44
C ILE A 162 10.57 0.63 -0.06
N THR A 163 9.92 1.50 0.73
CA THR A 163 10.46 2.84 1.04
C THR A 163 11.74 2.74 1.89
N ASN A 164 11.62 2.51 3.16
CA ASN A 164 12.76 2.30 4.04
C ASN A 164 12.50 1.15 5.02
N VAL A 165 13.56 0.69 5.68
CA VAL A 165 13.47 -0.33 6.72
C VAL A 165 14.20 0.19 7.97
N ALA A 166 13.47 0.27 9.07
CA ALA A 166 13.97 0.62 10.40
C ALA A 166 13.34 -0.32 11.44
N MET A 167 13.83 -0.26 12.66
CA MET A 167 13.25 -1.04 13.76
C MET A 167 11.83 -0.56 14.04
N ASP A 168 10.86 -1.42 13.80
CA ASP A 168 9.44 -1.17 14.01
C ASP A 168 8.67 -2.49 14.11
N HIS A 169 7.53 -2.48 14.81
CA HIS A 169 6.66 -3.64 14.96
C HIS A 169 7.39 -4.95 15.28
N MET A 170 8.40 -4.90 16.16
CA MET A 170 9.31 -6.00 16.47
C MET A 170 8.59 -7.30 16.87
N LYS A 171 7.44 -7.17 17.53
CA LYS A 171 6.61 -8.32 17.93
C LYS A 171 6.13 -9.17 16.72
N TYR A 172 5.93 -8.56 15.57
CA TYR A 172 5.35 -9.21 14.38
C TYR A 172 6.36 -9.36 13.23
N CYS A 173 7.26 -8.39 13.07
CA CYS A 173 8.18 -8.36 11.94
C CYS A 173 9.58 -8.89 12.27
N GLY A 174 9.89 -9.07 13.57
CA GLY A 174 11.20 -9.53 14.04
C GLY A 174 12.01 -8.42 14.72
N ASP A 175 13.06 -8.83 15.39
CA ASP A 175 13.89 -8.03 16.30
C ASP A 175 15.21 -7.55 15.68
N THR A 176 15.38 -7.70 14.37
CA THR A 176 16.53 -7.16 13.62
C THR A 176 16.07 -6.53 12.29
N ILE A 177 16.89 -5.62 11.76
CA ILE A 177 16.62 -4.97 10.47
C ILE A 177 16.45 -6.00 9.34
N GLU A 178 17.27 -7.06 9.34
CA GLU A 178 17.21 -8.12 8.33
C GLU A 178 15.89 -8.89 8.40
N LYS A 179 15.39 -9.23 9.60
CA LYS A 179 14.11 -9.92 9.77
C LYS A 179 12.95 -9.03 9.31
N ILE A 180 12.97 -7.74 9.67
CA ILE A 180 11.96 -6.78 9.21
C ILE A 180 12.05 -6.61 7.69
N ALA A 181 13.25 -6.58 7.11
CA ALA A 181 13.45 -6.51 5.67
C ALA A 181 12.89 -7.76 4.94
N VAL A 182 13.02 -8.95 5.52
CA VAL A 182 12.41 -10.18 4.98
C VAL A 182 10.90 -10.05 4.92
N GLN A 183 10.26 -9.53 5.98
CA GLN A 183 8.81 -9.31 5.98
C GLN A 183 8.38 -8.34 4.88
N LYS A 184 9.10 -7.22 4.72
CA LYS A 184 8.78 -6.22 3.69
C LYS A 184 9.08 -6.73 2.28
N ALA A 185 10.19 -7.42 2.08
CA ALA A 185 10.54 -8.04 0.79
C ALA A 185 9.54 -9.13 0.36
N GLY A 186 8.68 -9.61 1.26
CA GLY A 186 7.60 -10.55 0.97
C GLY A 186 6.55 -10.04 -0.02
N ILE A 187 6.52 -8.73 -0.33
CA ILE A 187 5.63 -8.18 -1.38
C ILE A 187 6.22 -8.31 -2.79
N ILE A 188 7.50 -8.65 -2.93
CA ILE A 188 8.16 -8.85 -4.22
C ILE A 188 7.59 -10.12 -4.88
N LYS A 189 7.04 -9.98 -6.08
CA LYS A 189 6.44 -11.08 -6.85
C LYS A 189 7.36 -11.47 -8.01
N GLU A 190 7.18 -12.69 -8.48
CA GLU A 190 7.96 -13.25 -9.58
C GLU A 190 7.94 -12.35 -10.82
N GLY A 191 9.11 -11.92 -11.30
CA GLY A 191 9.26 -11.08 -12.49
C GLY A 191 8.78 -9.62 -12.35
N VAL A 192 8.19 -9.23 -11.22
CA VAL A 192 7.68 -7.88 -10.98
C VAL A 192 8.82 -6.96 -10.53
N PRO A 193 9.05 -5.80 -11.17
CA PRO A 193 10.09 -4.87 -10.76
C PRO A 193 9.88 -4.35 -9.33
N VAL A 194 10.97 -4.09 -8.64
CA VAL A 194 10.96 -3.53 -7.29
C VAL A 194 11.81 -2.26 -7.21
N VAL A 195 11.23 -1.21 -6.62
CA VAL A 195 11.91 0.06 -6.32
C VAL A 195 12.14 0.15 -4.82
N THR A 196 13.32 0.61 -4.40
CA THR A 196 13.59 0.79 -2.96
C THR A 196 14.50 1.97 -2.68
N THR A 197 14.24 2.63 -1.56
CA THR A 197 15.14 3.62 -0.96
C THR A 197 15.79 3.10 0.34
N ALA A 198 15.62 1.81 0.64
CA ALA A 198 16.25 1.17 1.78
C ALA A 198 17.78 1.10 1.63
N GLN A 199 18.48 1.25 2.75
CA GLN A 199 19.94 1.14 2.84
C GLN A 199 20.36 -0.19 3.48
N SER A 200 21.65 -0.55 3.37
CA SER A 200 22.18 -1.75 4.05
C SER A 200 21.98 -1.66 5.57
N PRO A 201 21.70 -2.77 6.28
CA PRO A 201 21.70 -4.15 5.75
C PRO A 201 20.38 -4.59 5.08
N ALA A 202 19.32 -3.79 5.15
CA ALA A 202 18.02 -4.14 4.56
C ALA A 202 18.09 -4.28 3.03
N LEU A 203 18.84 -3.41 2.34
CA LEU A 203 19.02 -3.46 0.89
C LEU A 203 19.56 -4.82 0.42
N GLU A 204 20.48 -5.43 1.18
CA GLU A 204 21.03 -6.74 0.84
C GLU A 204 19.97 -7.85 0.86
N VAL A 205 19.04 -7.80 1.82
CA VAL A 205 17.91 -8.73 1.91
C VAL A 205 16.96 -8.54 0.74
N ILE A 206 16.62 -7.28 0.43
CA ILE A 206 15.73 -6.91 -0.67
C ILE A 206 16.35 -7.36 -2.01
N ALA A 207 17.64 -7.09 -2.23
CA ALA A 207 18.36 -7.46 -3.44
C ALA A 207 18.39 -8.99 -3.65
N ARG A 208 18.65 -9.74 -2.58
CA ARG A 208 18.62 -11.21 -2.60
C ARG A 208 17.24 -11.73 -2.97
N THR A 209 16.17 -11.16 -2.37
CA THR A 209 14.79 -11.55 -2.66
C THR A 209 14.43 -11.21 -4.10
N ALA A 210 14.78 -10.01 -4.58
CA ALA A 210 14.56 -9.60 -5.96
C ALA A 210 15.26 -10.55 -6.96
N TYR A 211 16.51 -10.92 -6.69
CA TYR A 211 17.23 -11.89 -7.50
C TYR A 211 16.54 -13.27 -7.54
N GLN A 212 16.11 -13.78 -6.37
CA GLN A 212 15.39 -15.05 -6.26
C GLN A 212 14.04 -15.03 -6.97
N LYS A 213 13.41 -13.86 -7.08
CA LYS A 213 12.13 -13.63 -7.76
C LYS A 213 12.29 -13.19 -9.22
N HIS A 214 13.48 -13.22 -9.78
CA HIS A 214 13.79 -12.75 -11.15
C HIS A 214 13.25 -11.31 -11.40
N SER A 215 13.20 -10.50 -10.34
CA SER A 215 12.68 -9.14 -10.33
C SER A 215 13.79 -8.14 -10.56
N LYS A 216 13.56 -7.17 -11.46
CA LYS A 216 14.50 -6.06 -11.67
C LYS A 216 14.47 -5.14 -10.45
N LEU A 217 15.62 -4.89 -9.84
CA LEU A 217 15.77 -4.02 -8.69
C LEU A 217 16.24 -2.64 -9.13
N TYR A 218 15.52 -1.61 -8.68
CA TYR A 218 15.90 -0.22 -8.75
C TYR A 218 16.11 0.29 -7.32
N ALA A 219 17.36 0.62 -6.98
CA ALA A 219 17.72 1.07 -5.64
C ALA A 219 18.33 2.47 -5.67
N LEU A 220 17.95 3.29 -4.67
CA LEU A 220 18.53 4.61 -4.45
C LEU A 220 20.05 4.50 -4.30
N ASP A 221 20.78 5.49 -4.83
CA ASP A 221 22.25 5.57 -4.87
C ASP A 221 22.93 4.49 -5.74
N HIS A 222 22.15 3.61 -6.39
CA HIS A 222 22.65 2.57 -7.30
C HIS A 222 22.06 2.70 -8.71
N SER A 223 20.73 2.72 -8.82
CA SER A 223 20.01 2.82 -10.10
C SER A 223 19.55 4.24 -10.39
N PHE A 224 19.31 5.02 -9.35
CA PHE A 224 18.90 6.42 -9.41
C PHE A 224 19.41 7.19 -8.19
N ASP A 225 19.50 8.50 -8.32
CA ASP A 225 19.78 9.42 -7.24
C ASP A 225 18.68 10.47 -7.08
N VAL A 226 18.66 11.15 -5.93
CA VAL A 226 17.76 12.25 -5.66
C VAL A 226 18.55 13.50 -5.29
N VAL A 227 18.34 14.55 -6.07
CA VAL A 227 18.90 15.86 -5.79
C VAL A 227 17.77 16.81 -5.47
N GLY A 228 17.89 17.54 -4.39
CA GLY A 228 16.95 18.59 -4.03
C GLY A 228 17.71 19.83 -3.66
N ASN A 229 17.25 20.98 -4.13
CA ASN A 229 17.74 22.24 -3.60
C ASN A 229 17.24 22.43 -2.16
N ALA A 230 17.98 23.17 -1.36
CA ALA A 230 17.44 23.73 -0.12
C ALA A 230 16.08 24.34 -0.49
N GLY A 231 15.03 23.94 0.26
CA GLY A 231 13.66 24.34 -0.07
C GLY A 231 13.56 25.87 -0.25
N PRO A 232 12.54 26.34 -0.95
CA PRO A 232 12.30 27.78 -1.08
C PRO A 232 12.21 28.41 0.30
N GLU A 233 12.54 29.70 0.40
CA GLU A 233 12.38 30.47 1.64
C GLU A 233 10.92 30.46 2.12
N ASP A 234 9.96 30.27 1.19
CA ASP A 234 8.54 30.10 1.47
C ASP A 234 8.15 28.62 1.48
N PRO A 235 7.79 28.05 2.65
CA PRO A 235 7.29 26.67 2.77
C PRO A 235 6.02 26.41 1.94
N ALA A 236 5.20 27.42 1.65
CA ALA A 236 3.99 27.27 0.85
C ALA A 236 4.28 26.98 -0.63
N ALA A 237 5.48 27.30 -1.11
CA ALA A 237 5.90 26.99 -2.48
C ALA A 237 6.31 25.51 -2.68
N GLY A 238 6.36 24.70 -1.60
CA GLY A 238 6.82 23.32 -1.65
C GLY A 238 8.34 23.22 -1.85
N GLN A 239 8.83 22.03 -2.17
CA GLN A 239 10.25 21.82 -2.46
C GLN A 239 10.46 21.14 -3.82
N MET A 240 11.49 21.59 -4.52
CA MET A 240 11.87 21.02 -5.80
C MET A 240 12.71 19.77 -5.61
N VAL A 241 12.36 18.71 -6.33
CA VAL A 241 13.04 17.42 -6.30
C VAL A 241 13.40 17.02 -7.72
N THR A 242 14.66 16.65 -7.93
CA THR A 242 15.12 16.06 -9.19
C THR A 242 15.54 14.62 -8.92
N VAL A 243 14.90 13.70 -9.61
CA VAL A 243 15.29 12.27 -9.63
C VAL A 243 16.05 12.03 -10.92
N ARG A 244 17.24 11.44 -10.82
CA ARG A 244 18.10 11.10 -11.96
C ARG A 244 18.35 9.61 -11.99
N GLU A 245 18.05 8.99 -13.11
CA GLU A 245 18.47 7.62 -13.38
C GLU A 245 19.95 7.59 -13.79
N THR A 246 20.69 6.57 -13.33
CA THR A 246 22.15 6.48 -13.53
C THR A 246 22.56 6.52 -15.01
N TYR A 247 21.74 5.97 -15.90
CA TYR A 247 22.04 5.85 -17.35
C TYR A 247 20.96 6.44 -18.26
N GLY A 248 20.05 7.23 -17.70
CA GLY A 248 18.85 7.65 -18.42
C GLY A 248 18.51 9.13 -18.27
N PHE A 249 17.28 9.38 -17.92
CA PHE A 249 16.68 10.71 -17.86
C PHE A 249 16.71 11.30 -16.44
N ALA A 250 16.44 12.59 -16.35
CA ALA A 250 16.16 13.27 -15.11
C ALA A 250 14.75 13.86 -15.15
N ILE A 251 14.01 13.67 -14.06
CA ILE A 251 12.71 14.30 -13.85
C ILE A 251 12.84 15.29 -12.71
N THR A 252 12.37 16.52 -12.94
CA THR A 252 12.25 17.52 -11.89
C THR A 252 10.78 17.83 -11.63
N THR A 253 10.39 17.79 -10.38
CA THR A 253 9.03 18.10 -9.93
C THR A 253 9.04 18.92 -8.64
N THR A 254 7.91 19.51 -8.29
CA THR A 254 7.72 20.19 -7.00
C THR A 254 6.72 19.42 -6.18
N ILE A 255 7.07 19.15 -4.93
CA ILE A 255 6.19 18.47 -3.97
C ILE A 255 5.83 19.43 -2.83
N PRO A 256 4.57 19.45 -2.36
CA PRO A 256 4.15 20.31 -1.25
C PRO A 256 4.71 19.86 0.10
N LEU A 257 5.07 18.58 0.23
CA LEU A 257 5.56 17.99 1.46
C LEU A 257 7.03 18.40 1.72
N MET A 258 7.31 18.93 2.89
CA MET A 258 8.63 19.47 3.25
C MET A 258 9.52 18.42 3.94
N GLY A 259 10.84 18.59 3.80
CA GLY A 259 11.87 17.78 4.49
C GLY A 259 12.63 16.82 3.57
N LYS A 260 13.87 16.51 3.97
CA LYS A 260 14.75 15.61 3.19
C LYS A 260 14.11 14.25 2.92
N HIS A 261 13.44 13.67 3.94
CA HIS A 261 12.77 12.38 3.83
C HIS A 261 11.68 12.38 2.76
N GLN A 262 10.97 13.50 2.54
CA GLN A 262 9.94 13.59 1.51
C GLN A 262 10.55 13.64 0.09
N ARG A 263 11.77 14.17 -0.07
CA ARG A 263 12.49 14.06 -1.34
C ARG A 263 12.85 12.62 -1.68
N THR A 264 13.31 11.87 -0.66
CA THR A 264 13.58 10.43 -0.80
C THR A 264 12.29 9.65 -1.11
N ASN A 265 11.19 9.97 -0.43
CA ASN A 265 9.87 9.37 -0.71
C ASN A 265 9.40 9.68 -2.14
N CYS A 266 9.66 10.89 -2.65
CA CYS A 266 9.30 11.28 -4.02
C CYS A 266 10.12 10.52 -5.08
N ALA A 267 11.32 10.08 -4.74
CA ALA A 267 12.18 9.33 -5.65
C ALA A 267 11.88 7.83 -5.69
N ALA A 268 11.13 7.33 -4.72
CA ALA A 268 10.70 5.94 -4.66
C ALA A 268 9.52 5.68 -5.58
#